data_253e517ef268fa8c891a1d2e9c5571b7
#
_entry.id   253e517ef268fa8c891a1d2e9c5571b7
#
_cell.length_a   1.000
_cell.length_b   1.000
_cell.length_c   1.000
_cell.angle_alpha   90.00
_cell.angle_beta   90.00
_cell.angle_gamma   90.00
#
_symmetry.space_group_name_H-M   'P 1'
#
loop_
_entity.id
_entity.type
_entity.pdbx_description
1 polymer ?
#
loop_
_entity_poly.entity_id
_entity_poly.type
_entity_poly.pdbx_seq_one_letter_code
_entity_poly.pdbx_strand_id
1 'polypeptide(L)'
;ELLAKGAGLKPGQLIGQLGDCHLYNNHIKQAQEFLTRKNRKLPTLQLNNGINMTNFNELYVPNMTEIKLNNYNPYPAIKAELSVGK
;
A
#
# COMPACT_ATOMS: atom_id res chain seq x y z
N GLU A 1 1.76 5.87 8.50
CA GLU A 1 3.01 6.62 8.26
C GLU A 1 2.84 8.13 8.51
N LEU A 2 1.86 8.77 7.85
CA LEU A 2 1.66 10.22 8.00
C LEU A 2 1.31 10.61 9.43
N LEU A 3 0.39 9.88 10.06
CA LEU A 3 0.00 10.14 11.45
C LEU A 3 1.17 9.95 12.39
N ALA A 4 1.94 8.89 12.22
CA ALA A 4 3.11 8.63 13.06
C ALA A 4 4.16 9.73 12.88
N LYS A 5 4.43 10.16 11.65
CA LYS A 5 5.37 11.23 11.36
C LYS A 5 4.98 12.52 12.07
N GLY A 6 3.70 12.91 11.96
CA GLY A 6 3.22 14.13 12.57
C GLY A 6 3.23 14.09 14.10
N ALA A 7 2.98 12.92 14.67
CA ALA A 7 2.97 12.73 16.13
C ALA A 7 4.35 12.48 16.72
N GLY A 8 5.39 12.40 15.90
CA GLY A 8 6.74 12.07 16.37
C GLY A 8 6.90 10.63 16.81
N LEU A 9 6.08 9.74 16.27
CA LEU A 9 6.09 8.31 16.59
C LEU A 9 6.58 7.50 15.39
N LYS A 10 6.97 6.25 15.66
CA LYS A 10 7.32 5.31 14.60
C LYS A 10 6.12 4.42 14.29
N PRO A 11 5.87 4.09 13.01
CA PRO A 11 4.81 3.15 12.69
C PRO A 11 5.16 1.75 13.20
N GLY A 12 4.15 1.05 13.70
CA GLY A 12 4.27 -0.35 14.09
C GLY A 12 3.72 -1.27 13.02
N GLN A 13 3.08 -2.34 13.43
CA GLN A 13 2.48 -3.29 12.52
C GLN A 13 1.12 -2.81 12.02
N LEU A 14 0.86 -3.04 10.75
CA LEU A 14 -0.47 -2.88 10.18
C LEU A 14 -1.08 -4.27 10.01
N ILE A 15 -2.15 -4.54 10.74
CA ILE A 15 -2.80 -5.85 10.75
C ILE A 15 -4.16 -5.74 10.09
N GLY A 16 -4.34 -6.46 8.98
CA GLY A 16 -5.62 -6.53 8.29
C GLY A 16 -6.39 -7.78 8.68
N GLN A 17 -7.65 -7.63 9.00
CA GLN A 17 -8.55 -8.75 9.27
C GLN A 17 -9.70 -8.68 8.28
N LEU A 18 -9.72 -9.64 7.35
CA LEU A 18 -10.69 -9.67 6.26
C LEU A 18 -11.78 -10.68 6.59
N GLY A 19 -13.01 -10.20 6.80
CA GLY A 19 -14.12 -11.05 7.19
C GLY A 19 -14.70 -11.86 6.05
N ASP A 20 -14.89 -11.25 4.90
CA ASP A 20 -15.54 -11.87 3.74
C ASP A 20 -14.57 -11.89 2.57
N CYS A 21 -13.59 -12.77 2.66
CA CYS A 21 -12.51 -12.87 1.69
C CYS A 21 -12.80 -13.95 0.65
N HIS A 22 -12.73 -13.60 -0.64
CA HIS A 22 -13.07 -14.52 -1.72
C HIS A 22 -11.99 -14.54 -2.80
N LEU A 23 -11.81 -15.72 -3.39
CA LEU A 23 -11.07 -15.89 -4.64
C LEU A 23 -12.07 -16.37 -5.70
N TYR A 24 -12.33 -15.54 -6.70
CA TYR A 24 -13.24 -15.93 -7.78
C TYR A 24 -12.65 -17.03 -8.66
N ASN A 25 -13.51 -17.90 -9.19
CA ASN A 25 -13.09 -19.05 -9.99
C ASN A 25 -12.30 -18.65 -11.24
N ASN A 26 -12.58 -17.50 -11.83
CA ASN A 26 -11.87 -17.00 -13.00
C ASN A 26 -10.54 -16.33 -12.66
N HIS A 27 -10.14 -16.30 -11.40
CA HIS A 27 -8.89 -15.69 -10.95
C HIS A 27 -7.90 -16.70 -10.36
N ILE A 28 -8.20 -18.00 -10.44
CA ILE A 28 -7.34 -19.03 -9.83
C ILE A 28 -5.95 -19.05 -10.46
N LYS A 29 -5.87 -18.93 -11.79
CA LYS A 29 -4.56 -18.91 -12.48
C LYS A 29 -3.72 -17.71 -12.05
N GLN A 30 -4.35 -16.56 -11.92
CA GLN A 30 -3.67 -15.34 -11.47
C GLN A 30 -3.17 -15.48 -10.03
N ALA A 31 -3.97 -16.10 -9.17
CA ALA A 31 -3.55 -16.37 -7.79
C ALA A 31 -2.37 -17.34 -7.74
N GLN A 32 -2.38 -18.37 -8.54
CA GLN A 32 -1.27 -19.32 -8.63
C GLN A 32 0.02 -18.62 -9.10
N GLU A 33 -0.07 -17.78 -10.12
CA GLU A 33 1.08 -17.01 -10.60
C GLU A 33 1.59 -16.07 -9.49
N PHE A 34 0.71 -15.40 -8.78
CA PHE A 34 1.08 -14.54 -7.67
C PHE A 34 1.84 -15.31 -6.59
N LEU A 35 1.39 -16.51 -6.26
CA LEU A 35 2.02 -17.33 -5.22
C LEU A 35 3.40 -17.87 -5.63
N THR A 36 3.72 -17.92 -6.92
CA THR A 36 5.07 -18.33 -7.37
C THR A 36 6.10 -17.22 -7.20
N ARG A 37 5.68 -15.99 -7.01
CA ARG A 37 6.58 -14.85 -6.93
C ARG A 37 7.23 -14.77 -5.56
N LYS A 38 8.56 -14.58 -5.57
CA LYS A 38 9.32 -14.38 -4.34
C LYS A 38 9.16 -12.94 -3.85
N ASN A 39 9.12 -12.78 -2.54
CA ASN A 39 9.07 -11.45 -1.96
C ASN A 39 10.34 -10.67 -2.31
N ARG A 40 10.15 -9.43 -2.72
CA ARG A 40 11.25 -8.49 -2.92
C ARG A 40 11.36 -7.57 -1.71
N LYS A 41 12.47 -6.86 -1.63
CA LYS A 41 12.65 -5.87 -0.57
C LYS A 41 11.49 -4.89 -0.57
N LEU A 42 10.92 -4.64 0.61
CA LEU A 42 9.81 -3.71 0.74
C LEU A 42 10.26 -2.28 0.43
N PRO A 43 9.41 -1.52 -0.27
CA PRO A 43 9.70 -0.11 -0.50
C PRO A 43 9.62 0.67 0.81
N THR A 44 10.22 1.84 0.81
CA THR A 44 10.14 2.76 1.94
C THR A 44 9.43 4.03 1.53
N LEU A 45 8.63 4.57 2.44
CA LEU A 45 7.95 5.83 2.22
C LEU A 45 8.79 6.95 2.82
N GLN A 46 9.18 7.91 1.96
CA GLN A 46 9.90 9.09 2.40
C GLN A 46 8.93 10.26 2.50
N LEU A 47 8.83 10.81 3.71
CA LEU A 47 8.00 11.96 4.00
C LEU A 47 8.87 13.18 4.24
N ASN A 48 8.47 14.32 3.68
CA ASN A 48 9.15 15.58 3.90
C ASN A 48 9.06 15.98 5.38
N ASN A 49 10.15 16.55 5.91
CA ASN A 49 10.20 17.04 7.29
C ASN A 49 9.19 18.15 7.58
N GLY A 50 8.69 18.82 6.54
CA GLY A 50 7.64 19.82 6.66
C GLY A 50 6.26 19.29 6.98
N ILE A 51 6.04 17.97 6.87
CA ILE A 51 4.76 17.36 7.22
C ILE A 51 4.61 17.38 8.74
N ASN A 52 3.55 18.00 9.22
CA ASN A 52 3.37 18.28 10.63
C ASN A 52 1.90 18.08 11.03
N MET A 53 1.68 17.43 12.16
CA MET A 53 0.33 17.15 12.68
C MET A 53 -0.32 18.34 13.41
N THR A 54 0.42 19.42 13.65
CA THR A 54 -0.18 20.60 14.27
C THR A 54 -1.17 21.29 13.36
N ASN A 55 -1.11 21.03 12.06
CA ASN A 55 -2.05 21.54 11.08
C ASN A 55 -2.74 20.39 10.37
N PHE A 56 -4.01 20.19 10.66
CA PHE A 56 -4.82 19.14 10.07
C PHE A 56 -4.88 19.23 8.53
N ASN A 57 -4.90 20.45 8.00
CA ASN A 57 -4.96 20.65 6.55
C ASN A 57 -3.69 20.14 5.85
N GLU A 58 -2.53 20.28 6.48
CA GLU A 58 -1.28 19.77 5.93
C GLU A 58 -1.27 18.23 5.86
N LEU A 59 -1.85 17.59 6.88
CA LEU A 59 -1.99 16.15 6.88
C LEU A 59 -2.99 15.67 5.84
N TYR A 60 -4.09 16.39 5.71
CA TYR A 60 -5.21 15.98 4.86
C TYR A 60 -4.89 16.09 3.37
N VAL A 61 -4.17 17.14 2.97
CA VAL A 61 -3.83 17.37 1.56
C VAL A 61 -2.33 17.59 1.42
N PRO A 62 -1.52 16.54 1.58
CA PRO A 62 -0.08 16.70 1.41
C PRO A 62 0.25 17.00 -0.06
N ASN A 63 1.27 17.82 -0.27
CA ASN A 63 1.83 18.03 -1.60
C ASN A 63 2.48 16.74 -2.08
N MET A 64 2.23 16.35 -3.32
CA MET A 64 2.79 15.13 -3.89
C MET A 64 4.33 15.12 -3.92
N THR A 65 4.96 16.29 -3.96
CA THR A 65 6.42 16.39 -3.90
C THR A 65 6.98 16.08 -2.51
N GLU A 66 6.14 16.07 -1.48
CA GLU A 66 6.54 15.80 -0.10
C GLU A 66 6.44 14.33 0.29
N ILE A 67 5.90 13.51 -0.61
CA ILE A 67 5.74 12.07 -0.39
C ILE A 67 6.43 11.34 -1.53
N LYS A 68 7.43 10.51 -1.18
CA LYS A 68 8.16 9.70 -2.16
C LYS A 68 8.16 8.25 -1.75
N LEU A 69 8.02 7.37 -2.73
CA LEU A 69 8.15 5.94 -2.55
C LEU A 69 9.52 5.51 -3.07
N ASN A 70 10.40 5.07 -2.18
CA ASN A 70 11.76 4.67 -2.51
C ASN A 70 11.88 3.15 -2.57
N ASN A 71 12.76 2.66 -3.45
CA ASN A 71 13.05 1.23 -3.59
C ASN A 71 11.81 0.40 -3.95
N TYR A 72 10.90 1.00 -4.69
CA TYR A 72 9.73 0.29 -5.19
C TYR A 72 10.10 -0.48 -6.46
N ASN A 73 10.16 -1.80 -6.33
CA ASN A 73 10.54 -2.69 -7.43
C ASN A 73 9.50 -3.80 -7.54
N PRO A 74 8.35 -3.52 -8.14
CA PRO A 74 7.28 -4.51 -8.26
C PRO A 74 7.53 -5.48 -9.40
N TYR A 75 6.87 -6.64 -9.32
CA TYR A 75 6.74 -7.53 -10.47
C TYR A 75 5.77 -6.92 -11.49
N PRO A 76 5.79 -7.44 -12.74
CA PRO A 76 4.82 -6.98 -13.74
C PRO A 76 3.38 -7.21 -13.29
N ALA A 77 2.47 -6.42 -13.84
CA ALA A 77 1.05 -6.55 -13.54
C ALA A 77 0.51 -7.92 -13.96
N ILE A 78 -0.42 -8.44 -13.18
CA ILE A 78 -1.18 -9.63 -13.53
C ILE A 78 -2.56 -9.19 -13.96
N LYS A 79 -2.88 -9.42 -15.23
CA LYS A 79 -4.18 -9.02 -15.77
C LYS A 79 -5.25 -10.05 -15.41
N ALA A 80 -6.41 -9.57 -15.03
CA ALA A 80 -7.56 -10.40 -14.74
C ALA A 80 -8.84 -9.65 -15.08
N GLU A 81 -9.84 -10.38 -15.55
CA GLU A 81 -11.14 -9.78 -15.82
C GLU A 81 -11.90 -9.58 -14.52
N LEU A 82 -12.61 -8.47 -14.44
CA LEU A 82 -13.44 -8.20 -13.28
C LEU A 82 -14.66 -9.12 -13.30
N SER A 83 -15.00 -9.65 -12.12
CA SER A 83 -16.24 -10.39 -11.97
C SER A 83 -17.39 -9.40 -11.88
N VAL A 84 -18.42 -9.62 -12.71
CA VAL A 84 -19.58 -8.72 -12.78
C VAL A 84 -20.82 -9.32 -12.15
N GLY A 85 -20.67 -10.32 -11.33
CA GLY A 85 -21.77 -10.89 -10.54
C GLY A 85 -22.80 -11.66 -11.35
N LYS A 86 -22.41 -12.23 -12.46
CA LYS A 86 -23.32 -13.07 -13.27
C LYS A 86 -23.06 -14.55 -13.08
#